data_fbf1f1203ac869952a9e84472967ab8a
#
_entry.id   fbf1f1203ac869952a9e84472967ab8a
#
_cell.length_a   1.000
_cell.length_b   1.000
_cell.length_c   1.000
_cell.angle_alpha   90.00
_cell.angle_beta   90.00
_cell.angle_gamma   90.00
#
_symmetry.space_group_name_H-M   'P 1'
#
loop_
_entity.id
_entity.type
_entity.pdbx_description
1 polymer ?
#
loop_
_entity_poly.entity_id
_entity_poly.type
_entity_poly.pdbx_seq_one_letter_code
_entity_poly.pdbx_strand_id
1 'polypeptide(L)'
;SGRRQLVLGVRGSMTVDLTTYGPNRPLHSGHYGNWAANPSETLMRLLVSLKDQSGRITVKGYTDDVRPISAQEVAAVSAMPQVDALIKRDLGLSESEFAGERLENAIMRPAIVVRGLSGGGVGAEARNIIEPSADASLNLRLVPGQKPEAVLASLKAHFERMGMTVS
;
A
#
# COMPACT_ATOMS: atom_id res chain seq x y z
N SER A 1 20.31 22.20 5.67
CA SER A 1 19.68 23.48 5.35
C SER A 1 19.36 24.21 6.66
N GLY A 2 19.90 25.42 6.87
CA GLY A 2 19.69 26.21 8.09
C GLY A 2 18.32 26.89 8.22
N ARG A 3 17.29 26.43 7.50
CA ARG A 3 15.94 27.00 7.56
C ARG A 3 15.16 26.35 8.70
N ARG A 4 14.52 27.20 9.52
CA ARG A 4 13.59 26.73 10.55
C ARG A 4 12.34 26.16 9.89
N GLN A 5 11.92 24.98 10.31
CA GLN A 5 10.67 24.33 9.88
C GLN A 5 9.71 24.27 11.04
N LEU A 6 8.42 24.58 10.79
CA LEU A 6 7.34 24.37 11.72
C LEU A 6 6.47 23.24 11.18
N VAL A 7 6.43 22.12 11.92
CA VAL A 7 5.56 20.99 11.60
C VAL A 7 4.29 21.10 12.45
N LEU A 8 3.15 21.35 11.79
CA LEU A 8 1.85 21.55 12.44
C LEU A 8 1.07 20.27 12.63
N GLY A 9 1.54 19.15 12.08
CA GLY A 9 0.91 17.84 12.20
C GLY A 9 1.62 16.78 11.38
N VAL A 10 1.23 15.54 11.60
CA VAL A 10 1.70 14.37 10.85
C VAL A 10 0.51 13.52 10.43
N ARG A 11 0.67 12.74 9.35
CA ARG A 11 -0.34 11.75 8.95
C ARG A 11 -0.50 10.68 10.02
N GLY A 12 -1.74 10.22 10.21
CA GLY A 12 -2.02 9.02 10.99
C GLY A 12 -1.30 7.80 10.40
N SER A 13 -1.11 6.77 11.22
CA SER A 13 -0.48 5.52 10.80
C SER A 13 -1.24 4.34 11.39
N MET A 14 -1.59 3.37 10.54
CA MET A 14 -2.18 2.10 10.93
C MET A 14 -1.43 0.98 10.22
N THR A 15 -1.23 -0.14 10.89
CA THR A 15 -0.68 -1.37 10.28
C THR A 15 -1.80 -2.39 10.12
N VAL A 16 -1.80 -3.08 8.98
CA VAL A 16 -2.69 -4.20 8.70
C VAL A 16 -1.83 -5.35 8.18
N ASP A 17 -1.95 -6.50 8.81
CA ASP A 17 -1.32 -7.72 8.34
C ASP A 17 -2.35 -8.57 7.61
N LEU A 18 -1.95 -9.13 6.48
CA LEU A 18 -2.77 -9.97 5.61
C LEU A 18 -2.11 -11.35 5.54
N THR A 19 -2.89 -12.39 5.80
CA THR A 19 -2.49 -13.77 5.54
C THR A 19 -3.46 -14.39 4.55
N THR A 20 -2.94 -14.96 3.48
CA THR A 20 -3.70 -15.81 2.56
C THR A 20 -3.37 -17.26 2.83
N TYR A 21 -4.39 -18.11 2.84
CA TYR A 21 -4.27 -19.54 3.09
C TYR A 21 -4.55 -20.34 1.82
N GLY A 22 -3.87 -21.47 1.71
CA GLY A 22 -4.03 -22.44 0.63
C GLY A 22 -4.15 -23.86 1.16
N PRO A 23 -3.32 -24.81 0.70
CA PRO A 23 -3.35 -26.17 1.17
C PRO A 23 -2.95 -26.27 2.65
N ASN A 24 -3.42 -27.28 3.37
CA ASN A 24 -3.11 -27.48 4.79
C ASN A 24 -1.67 -27.97 5.06
N ARG A 25 -0.89 -28.20 4.02
CA ARG A 25 0.54 -28.59 4.06
C ARG A 25 1.22 -28.19 2.76
N PRO A 26 2.56 -28.07 2.72
CA PRO A 26 3.29 -27.81 1.49
C PRO A 26 3.02 -28.90 0.44
N LEU A 27 2.77 -28.49 -0.80
CA LEU A 27 2.52 -29.40 -1.92
C LEU A 27 3.61 -29.27 -2.97
N HIS A 28 4.05 -30.38 -3.56
CA HIS A 28 5.02 -30.35 -4.66
C HIS A 28 4.40 -29.69 -5.90
N SER A 29 4.99 -28.59 -6.38
CA SER A 29 4.43 -27.78 -7.47
C SER A 29 4.34 -28.53 -8.80
N GLY A 30 5.24 -29.49 -9.06
CA GLY A 30 5.20 -30.35 -10.24
C GLY A 30 4.01 -31.30 -10.29
N HIS A 31 3.42 -31.64 -9.14
CA HIS A 31 2.24 -32.51 -9.06
C HIS A 31 0.93 -31.73 -8.92
N TYR A 32 0.96 -30.55 -8.28
CA TYR A 32 -0.24 -29.82 -7.88
C TYR A 32 -0.32 -28.40 -8.48
N GLY A 33 0.69 -27.98 -9.27
CA GLY A 33 0.62 -26.73 -10.02
C GLY A 33 -0.59 -26.72 -10.97
N ASN A 34 -1.19 -25.58 -11.17
CA ASN A 34 -2.44 -25.35 -11.90
C ASN A 34 -3.70 -26.01 -11.30
N TRP A 35 -3.56 -26.84 -10.25
CA TRP A 35 -4.68 -27.50 -9.58
C TRP A 35 -4.92 -26.93 -8.17
N ALA A 36 -3.90 -26.79 -7.37
CA ALA A 36 -3.99 -26.18 -6.05
C ALA A 36 -3.75 -24.66 -6.15
N ALA A 37 -4.61 -23.88 -5.52
CA ALA A 37 -4.41 -22.44 -5.43
C ALA A 37 -3.12 -22.12 -4.67
N ASN A 38 -2.34 -21.19 -5.20
CA ASN A 38 -1.10 -20.72 -4.57
C ASN A 38 -1.40 -19.46 -3.73
N PRO A 39 -1.21 -19.53 -2.39
CA PRO A 39 -1.44 -18.37 -1.51
C PRO A 39 -0.63 -17.14 -1.90
N SER A 40 0.62 -17.31 -2.31
CA SER A 40 1.47 -16.20 -2.74
C SER A 40 0.90 -15.47 -3.96
N GLU A 41 0.38 -16.20 -4.95
CA GLU A 41 -0.26 -15.60 -6.11
C GLU A 41 -1.59 -14.92 -5.74
N THR A 42 -2.36 -15.52 -4.84
CA THR A 42 -3.59 -14.92 -4.30
C THR A 42 -3.26 -13.60 -3.60
N LEU A 43 -2.27 -13.60 -2.70
CA LEU A 43 -1.83 -12.41 -1.99
C LEU A 43 -1.35 -11.31 -2.95
N MET A 44 -0.55 -11.64 -3.95
CA MET A 44 -0.11 -10.67 -4.96
C MET A 44 -1.29 -10.03 -5.69
N ARG A 45 -2.30 -10.80 -6.10
CA ARG A 45 -3.52 -10.26 -6.74
C ARG A 45 -4.28 -9.32 -5.82
N LEU A 46 -4.39 -9.63 -4.52
CA LEU A 46 -5.01 -8.76 -3.52
C LEU A 46 -4.22 -7.45 -3.38
N LEU A 47 -2.90 -7.51 -3.26
CA LEU A 47 -2.06 -6.32 -3.13
C LEU A 47 -2.11 -5.42 -4.36
N VAL A 48 -2.04 -6.00 -5.56
CA VAL A 48 -2.14 -5.25 -6.83
C VAL A 48 -3.51 -4.59 -6.97
N SER A 49 -4.58 -5.20 -6.46
CA SER A 49 -5.93 -4.64 -6.55
C SER A 49 -6.16 -3.38 -5.69
N LEU A 50 -5.27 -3.08 -4.76
CA LEU A 50 -5.40 -1.91 -3.86
C LEU A 50 -5.13 -0.58 -4.56
N LYS A 51 -4.39 -0.60 -5.66
CA LYS A 51 -4.02 0.59 -6.44
C LYS A 51 -4.14 0.30 -7.93
N ASP A 52 -4.43 1.34 -8.71
CA ASP A 52 -4.35 1.29 -10.16
C ASP A 52 -2.91 1.48 -10.66
N GLN A 53 -2.73 1.41 -11.97
CA GLN A 53 -1.42 1.59 -12.61
C GLN A 53 -0.81 2.99 -12.41
N SER A 54 -1.62 3.97 -12.04
CA SER A 54 -1.16 5.32 -11.70
C SER A 54 -0.85 5.49 -10.20
N GLY A 55 -0.91 4.41 -9.40
CA GLY A 55 -0.67 4.42 -7.95
C GLY A 55 -1.85 4.91 -7.11
N ARG A 56 -3.02 5.20 -7.71
CA ARG A 56 -4.21 5.67 -6.98
C ARG A 56 -4.91 4.51 -6.30
N ILE A 57 -5.36 4.75 -5.06
CA ILE A 57 -6.10 3.75 -4.28
C ILE A 57 -7.45 3.48 -4.95
N THR A 58 -7.74 2.20 -5.22
CA THR A 58 -8.95 1.72 -5.89
C THR A 58 -9.99 1.14 -4.93
N VAL A 59 -9.66 1.08 -3.65
CA VAL A 59 -10.54 0.55 -2.60
C VAL A 59 -11.74 1.47 -2.42
N LYS A 60 -12.94 1.00 -2.78
CA LYS A 60 -14.18 1.77 -2.64
C LYS A 60 -14.45 2.11 -1.17
N GLY A 61 -14.75 3.37 -0.88
CA GLY A 61 -14.99 3.86 0.48
C GLY A 61 -13.74 4.28 1.25
N TYR A 62 -12.55 3.95 0.75
CA TYR A 62 -11.29 4.25 1.46
C TYR A 62 -11.03 5.76 1.63
N THR A 63 -11.47 6.55 0.66
CA THR A 63 -11.22 8.00 0.62
C THR A 63 -12.47 8.86 0.86
N ASP A 64 -13.61 8.24 1.15
CA ASP A 64 -14.90 8.96 1.25
C ASP A 64 -14.92 10.00 2.38
N ASP A 65 -14.26 9.70 3.49
CA ASP A 65 -14.17 10.58 4.66
C ASP A 65 -12.96 11.54 4.62
N VAL A 66 -12.18 11.55 3.54
CA VAL A 66 -11.02 12.44 3.43
C VAL A 66 -11.48 13.89 3.37
N ARG A 67 -11.00 14.70 4.32
CA ARG A 67 -11.28 16.13 4.32
C ARG A 67 -10.64 16.80 3.09
N PRO A 68 -11.37 17.57 2.30
CA PRO A 68 -10.79 18.33 1.20
C PRO A 68 -9.66 19.26 1.68
N ILE A 69 -8.62 19.39 0.87
CA ILE A 69 -7.51 20.30 1.12
C ILE A 69 -8.06 21.72 0.99
N SER A 70 -7.87 22.56 2.00
CA SER A 70 -8.34 23.93 2.01
C SER A 70 -7.51 24.84 1.07
N ALA A 71 -8.07 25.94 0.63
CA ALA A 71 -7.36 26.94 -0.17
C ALA A 71 -6.11 27.49 0.55
N GLN A 72 -6.17 27.60 1.87
CA GLN A 72 -5.03 28.04 2.68
C GLN A 72 -3.89 27.00 2.68
N GLU A 73 -4.21 25.71 2.77
CA GLU A 73 -3.23 24.62 2.66
C GLU A 73 -2.60 24.57 1.28
N VAL A 74 -3.41 24.73 0.22
CA VAL A 74 -2.91 24.81 -1.16
C VAL A 74 -1.96 26.00 -1.34
N ALA A 75 -2.33 27.17 -0.84
CA ALA A 75 -1.48 28.36 -0.90
C ALA A 75 -0.17 28.17 -0.13
N ALA A 76 -0.23 27.57 1.07
CA ALA A 76 0.95 27.28 1.87
C ALA A 76 1.92 26.33 1.14
N VAL A 77 1.42 25.23 0.56
CA VAL A 77 2.24 24.30 -0.23
C VAL A 77 2.83 24.98 -1.47
N SER A 78 2.05 25.82 -2.16
CA SER A 78 2.52 26.56 -3.34
C SER A 78 3.64 27.55 -3.03
N ALA A 79 3.65 28.11 -1.82
CA ALA A 79 4.70 29.02 -1.34
C ALA A 79 5.98 28.29 -0.90
N MET A 80 5.98 26.97 -0.76
CA MET A 80 7.17 26.20 -0.38
C MET A 80 8.18 26.12 -1.55
N PRO A 81 9.49 26.11 -1.26
CA PRO A 81 10.51 25.90 -2.29
C PRO A 81 10.31 24.60 -3.06
N GLN A 82 10.47 24.64 -4.37
CA GLN A 82 10.44 23.44 -5.22
C GLN A 82 11.78 22.72 -5.12
N VAL A 83 11.82 21.63 -4.37
CA VAL A 83 13.05 20.85 -4.13
C VAL A 83 12.96 19.40 -4.65
N ASP A 84 11.86 19.04 -5.30
CA ASP A 84 11.58 17.67 -5.76
C ASP A 84 12.70 17.09 -6.63
N ALA A 85 13.25 17.89 -7.57
CA ALA A 85 14.34 17.45 -8.44
C ALA A 85 15.61 17.14 -7.63
N LEU A 86 15.89 17.91 -6.57
CA LEU A 86 17.03 17.65 -5.69
C LEU A 86 16.80 16.40 -4.86
N ILE A 87 15.60 16.23 -4.31
CA ILE A 87 15.20 15.04 -3.52
C ILE A 87 15.28 13.79 -4.40
N LYS A 88 14.68 13.80 -5.59
CA LYS A 88 14.72 12.66 -6.52
C LYS A 88 16.16 12.25 -6.83
N ARG A 89 17.02 13.22 -7.14
CA ARG A 89 18.45 12.96 -7.40
C ARG A 89 19.17 12.37 -6.19
N ASP A 90 18.94 12.89 -5.01
CA ASP A 90 19.57 12.43 -3.76
C ASP A 90 19.13 11.00 -3.42
N LEU A 91 17.86 10.66 -3.70
CA LEU A 91 17.28 9.34 -3.48
C LEU A 91 17.51 8.35 -4.66
N GLY A 92 18.14 8.77 -5.75
CA GLY A 92 18.32 7.92 -6.95
C GLY A 92 17.02 7.60 -7.69
N LEU A 93 15.98 8.44 -7.57
CA LEU A 93 14.70 8.26 -8.23
C LEU A 93 14.68 8.98 -9.57
N SER A 94 14.33 8.26 -10.64
CA SER A 94 14.05 8.85 -11.96
C SER A 94 12.73 9.62 -11.96
N GLU A 95 11.69 9.01 -11.38
CA GLU A 95 10.34 9.56 -11.26
C GLU A 95 9.74 9.28 -9.88
N SER A 96 8.75 10.08 -9.49
CA SER A 96 7.87 9.81 -8.33
C SER A 96 6.73 8.88 -8.75
N GLU A 97 6.06 8.21 -7.78
CA GLU A 97 4.90 7.34 -8.05
C GLU A 97 3.80 8.08 -8.85
N PHE A 98 3.64 9.37 -8.59
CA PHE A 98 2.75 10.24 -9.36
C PHE A 98 3.62 11.20 -10.19
N ALA A 99 3.77 10.92 -11.47
CA ALA A 99 4.64 11.69 -12.36
C ALA A 99 4.32 13.19 -12.32
N GLY A 100 5.36 14.01 -12.11
CA GLY A 100 5.23 15.47 -12.07
C GLY A 100 4.58 16.05 -10.80
N GLU A 101 4.15 15.23 -9.84
CA GLU A 101 3.57 15.74 -8.60
C GLU A 101 4.66 16.08 -7.57
N ARG A 102 4.42 17.17 -6.84
CA ARG A 102 5.26 17.58 -5.71
C ARG A 102 5.09 16.65 -4.52
N LEU A 103 6.20 16.41 -3.79
CA LEU A 103 6.20 15.62 -2.56
C LEU A 103 5.14 16.12 -1.57
N GLU A 104 5.06 17.44 -1.36
CA GLU A 104 4.12 18.04 -0.41
C GLU A 104 2.67 17.73 -0.76
N ASN A 105 2.31 17.71 -2.05
CA ASN A 105 0.96 17.34 -2.49
C ASN A 105 0.71 15.83 -2.30
N ALA A 106 1.67 15.00 -2.64
CA ALA A 106 1.58 13.55 -2.51
C ALA A 106 1.35 13.12 -1.05
N ILE A 107 2.07 13.74 -0.10
CA ILE A 107 1.95 13.40 1.32
C ILE A 107 0.68 13.96 1.99
N MET A 108 -0.07 14.84 1.33
CA MET A 108 -1.38 15.31 1.81
C MET A 108 -2.50 14.31 1.51
N ARG A 109 -2.23 13.25 0.76
CA ARG A 109 -3.20 12.19 0.47
C ARG A 109 -2.94 10.95 1.32
N PRO A 110 -3.96 10.10 1.53
CA PRO A 110 -3.77 8.80 2.16
C PRO A 110 -2.87 7.91 1.29
N ALA A 111 -2.17 6.98 1.92
CA ALA A 111 -1.32 6.04 1.19
C ALA A 111 -1.43 4.62 1.76
N ILE A 112 -1.31 3.63 0.90
CA ILE A 112 -1.14 2.22 1.23
C ILE A 112 0.27 1.83 0.80
N VAL A 113 1.09 1.38 1.75
CA VAL A 113 2.49 0.99 1.51
C VAL A 113 2.68 -0.45 1.96
N VAL A 114 3.16 -1.30 1.07
CA VAL A 114 3.59 -2.67 1.42
C VAL A 114 4.90 -2.57 2.18
N ARG A 115 4.90 -3.00 3.44
CA ARG A 115 6.10 -2.99 4.32
C ARG A 115 6.89 -4.28 4.24
N GLY A 116 6.20 -5.37 3.99
CA GLY A 116 6.79 -6.70 3.92
C GLY A 116 5.90 -7.65 3.15
N LEU A 117 6.52 -8.66 2.56
CA LEU A 117 5.87 -9.72 1.80
C LEU A 117 6.65 -11.01 2.04
N SER A 118 5.95 -12.09 2.34
CA SER A 118 6.52 -13.42 2.55
C SER A 118 5.58 -14.47 1.94
N GLY A 119 6.14 -15.53 1.38
CA GLY A 119 5.32 -16.58 0.74
C GLY A 119 6.16 -17.64 0.04
N GLY A 120 7.25 -18.02 0.68
CA GLY A 120 8.23 -19.01 0.20
C GLY A 120 9.65 -18.45 0.12
N GLY A 121 10.62 -19.31 -0.09
CA GLY A 121 12.02 -18.94 -0.25
C GLY A 121 12.35 -18.49 -1.67
N VAL A 122 13.40 -17.68 -1.81
CA VAL A 122 13.94 -17.21 -3.11
C VAL A 122 15.42 -17.56 -3.22
N GLY A 123 15.93 -17.58 -4.45
CA GLY A 123 17.34 -17.93 -4.69
C GLY A 123 17.70 -19.32 -4.16
N ALA A 124 18.70 -19.42 -3.30
CA ALA A 124 19.16 -20.71 -2.71
C ALA A 124 18.12 -21.35 -1.78
N GLU A 125 17.21 -20.59 -1.23
CA GLU A 125 16.13 -21.09 -0.37
C GLU A 125 14.86 -21.50 -1.17
N ALA A 126 14.85 -21.29 -2.48
CA ALA A 126 13.70 -21.62 -3.33
C ALA A 126 13.48 -23.15 -3.38
N ARG A 127 12.22 -23.55 -3.24
CA ARG A 127 11.80 -24.95 -3.33
C ARG A 127 10.67 -25.10 -4.34
N ASN A 128 10.53 -26.28 -4.94
CA ASN A 128 9.43 -26.59 -5.85
C ASN A 128 8.15 -26.95 -5.09
N ILE A 129 7.67 -26.03 -4.25
CA ILE A 129 6.49 -26.25 -3.41
C ILE A 129 5.49 -25.09 -3.53
N ILE A 130 4.23 -25.39 -3.28
CA ILE A 130 3.17 -24.45 -2.99
C ILE A 130 3.05 -24.39 -1.48
N GLU A 131 3.32 -23.23 -0.90
CA GLU A 131 3.27 -23.04 0.55
C GLU A 131 1.82 -23.01 1.07
N PRO A 132 1.60 -23.38 2.36
CA PRO A 132 0.27 -23.32 2.98
C PRO A 132 -0.29 -21.91 3.15
N SER A 133 0.57 -20.92 3.28
CA SER A 133 0.17 -19.51 3.46
C SER A 133 1.17 -18.55 2.84
N ALA A 134 0.73 -17.32 2.68
CA ALA A 134 1.58 -16.18 2.36
C ALA A 134 1.10 -14.96 3.14
N ASP A 135 2.05 -14.09 3.52
CA ASP A 135 1.81 -12.97 4.42
C ASP A 135 2.27 -11.65 3.82
N ALA A 136 1.54 -10.58 4.09
CA ALA A 136 1.96 -9.22 3.81
C ALA A 136 1.64 -8.30 4.98
N SER A 137 2.50 -7.31 5.21
CA SER A 137 2.27 -6.23 6.15
C SER A 137 2.09 -4.91 5.40
N LEU A 138 0.98 -4.24 5.64
CA LEU A 138 0.64 -2.94 5.06
C LEU A 138 0.80 -1.83 6.09
N ASN A 139 1.35 -0.70 5.68
CA ASN A 139 1.25 0.54 6.42
C ASN A 139 0.28 1.48 5.70
N LEU A 140 -0.76 1.88 6.41
CA LEU A 140 -1.77 2.80 5.93
C LEU A 140 -1.50 4.18 6.51
N ARG A 141 -1.26 5.15 5.64
CA ARG A 141 -1.11 6.56 6.05
C ARG A 141 -2.46 7.24 5.92
N LEU A 142 -2.98 7.69 7.05
CA LEU A 142 -4.30 8.33 7.15
C LEU A 142 -4.16 9.85 7.17
N VAL A 143 -5.13 10.51 6.58
CA VAL A 143 -5.22 11.97 6.54
C VAL A 143 -6.45 12.47 7.29
N PRO A 144 -6.56 13.78 7.61
CA PRO A 144 -7.70 14.31 8.33
C PRO A 144 -9.05 13.90 7.72
N GLY A 145 -9.97 13.51 8.59
CA GLY A 145 -11.31 13.01 8.26
C GLY A 145 -11.41 11.49 8.28
N GLN A 146 -10.35 10.76 7.94
CA GLN A 146 -10.39 9.30 7.92
C GLN A 146 -10.40 8.71 9.33
N LYS A 147 -11.26 7.71 9.53
CA LYS A 147 -11.36 6.91 10.75
C LYS A 147 -10.74 5.53 10.48
N PRO A 148 -9.82 5.04 11.34
CA PRO A 148 -9.18 3.75 11.16
C PRO A 148 -10.16 2.60 10.92
N GLU A 149 -11.27 2.58 11.66
CA GLU A 149 -12.29 1.55 11.60
C GLU A 149 -13.01 1.55 10.23
N ALA A 150 -13.33 2.71 9.68
CA ALA A 150 -13.95 2.85 8.37
C ALA A 150 -12.99 2.42 7.24
N VAL A 151 -11.73 2.78 7.36
CA VAL A 151 -10.67 2.36 6.42
C VAL A 151 -10.50 0.85 6.43
N LEU A 152 -10.45 0.23 7.63
CA LEU A 152 -10.35 -1.22 7.76
C LEU A 152 -11.58 -1.92 7.18
N ALA A 153 -12.79 -1.42 7.45
CA ALA A 153 -14.03 -1.95 6.89
C ALA A 153 -14.03 -1.88 5.35
N SER A 154 -13.55 -0.78 4.78
CA SER A 154 -13.41 -0.61 3.32
C SER A 154 -12.46 -1.64 2.70
N LEU A 155 -11.33 -1.92 3.37
CA LEU A 155 -10.38 -2.96 2.93
C LEU A 155 -10.99 -4.36 3.01
N LYS A 156 -11.63 -4.71 4.13
CA LYS A 156 -12.33 -6.00 4.28
C LYS A 156 -13.36 -6.19 3.16
N ALA A 157 -14.24 -5.23 2.97
CA ALA A 157 -15.24 -5.26 1.91
C ALA A 157 -14.63 -5.33 0.50
N HIS A 158 -13.45 -4.75 0.28
CA HIS A 158 -12.73 -4.87 -0.99
C HIS A 158 -12.29 -6.30 -1.24
N PHE A 159 -11.69 -6.97 -0.27
CA PHE A 159 -11.22 -8.35 -0.40
C PHE A 159 -12.40 -9.34 -0.50
N GLU A 160 -13.50 -9.10 0.22
CA GLU A 160 -14.74 -9.89 0.09
C GLU A 160 -15.32 -9.83 -1.33
N ARG A 161 -15.32 -8.63 -1.97
CA ARG A 161 -15.74 -8.50 -3.38
C ARG A 161 -14.83 -9.25 -4.36
N MET A 162 -13.61 -9.53 -3.98
CA MET A 162 -12.69 -10.39 -4.74
C MET A 162 -12.88 -11.90 -4.45
N GLY A 163 -13.91 -12.26 -3.68
CA GLY A 163 -14.22 -13.64 -3.35
C GLY A 163 -13.47 -14.20 -2.15
N MET A 164 -12.84 -13.34 -1.34
CA MET A 164 -12.15 -13.78 -0.12
C MET A 164 -13.11 -13.80 1.07
N THR A 165 -12.98 -14.81 1.92
CA THR A 165 -13.57 -14.78 3.27
C THR A 165 -12.60 -14.06 4.18
N VAL A 166 -13.05 -12.97 4.83
CA VAL A 166 -12.21 -12.13 5.70
C VAL A 166 -12.67 -12.27 7.15
N SER A 167 -11.76 -12.54 8.06
CA SER A 167 -12.01 -12.63 9.52
C SER A 167 -11.44 -11.41 10.26
#